data_6a4d44eb67c74f3e379748f707c158db
#
_entry.id   6a4d44eb67c74f3e379748f707c158db
#
_cell.length_a   1.000
_cell.length_b   1.000
_cell.length_c   1.000
_cell.angle_alpha   90.00
_cell.angle_beta   90.00
_cell.angle_gamma   90.00
#
_symmetry.space_group_name_H-M   'P 1'
#
loop_
_entity.id
_entity.type
_entity.pdbx_description
1 polymer ?
#
loop_
_entity_poly.entity_id
_entity_poly.type
_entity_poly.pdbx_seq_one_letter_code
_entity_poly.pdbx_strand_id
1 'polypeptide(L)'
;MAADYFPLKEKTRFEYKFTSTEFEGAAKIYIDILSVAKKAAKTVAQARMIFELRDSHTTEYVITRDAKWLTTADGVITGGRREFPMGAKEGAKWEEYPDSSEVISLSDKVSIKAGKFAKCMKIVTMLAGGDAGKSVRYYAPGTGYILEEYNGEDKTCELELVAISKVPEEKKKGKK
;
A
#
# COMPACT_ATOMS: atom_id res chain seq x y z
N MET A 1 -4.15 -20.53 -11.04
CA MET A 1 -3.87 -19.96 -9.71
C MET A 1 -4.45 -18.55 -9.62
N ALA A 2 -5.02 -18.17 -8.49
CA ALA A 2 -5.46 -16.80 -8.27
C ALA A 2 -4.26 -15.85 -8.30
N ALA A 3 -4.45 -14.63 -8.82
CA ALA A 3 -3.39 -13.63 -8.86
C ALA A 3 -3.02 -13.15 -7.43
N ASP A 4 -1.74 -13.06 -7.14
CA ASP A 4 -1.27 -12.45 -5.89
C ASP A 4 -1.13 -10.94 -6.09
N TYR A 5 -2.10 -10.19 -5.59
CA TYR A 5 -2.15 -8.73 -5.68
C TYR A 5 -1.35 -8.02 -4.57
N PHE A 6 -0.73 -8.76 -3.65
CA PHE A 6 0.13 -8.20 -2.62
C PHE A 6 1.18 -9.22 -2.17
N PRO A 7 2.19 -9.49 -3.00
CA PRO A 7 3.20 -10.48 -2.67
C PRO A 7 4.02 -10.03 -1.45
N LEU A 8 3.97 -10.84 -0.39
CA LEU A 8 4.78 -10.62 0.80
C LEU A 8 6.14 -11.31 0.61
N LYS A 9 7.10 -10.57 0.08
CA LYS A 9 8.48 -11.05 -0.15
C LYS A 9 9.43 -10.29 0.76
N GLU A 10 10.10 -10.99 1.65
CA GLU A 10 11.08 -10.37 2.56
C GLU A 10 12.24 -9.70 1.84
N LYS A 11 12.86 -8.73 2.50
CA LYS A 11 13.98 -7.92 1.99
C LYS A 11 13.65 -7.16 0.71
N THR A 12 12.38 -6.85 0.49
CA THR A 12 11.91 -6.07 -0.67
C THR A 12 11.60 -4.65 -0.24
N ARG A 13 12.13 -3.69 -0.98
CA ARG A 13 11.85 -2.25 -0.86
C ARG A 13 11.00 -1.79 -2.01
N PHE A 14 9.90 -1.11 -1.70
CA PHE A 14 9.07 -0.36 -2.62
C PHE A 14 9.36 1.13 -2.43
N GLU A 15 9.72 1.82 -3.50
CA GLU A 15 9.92 3.27 -3.52
C GLU A 15 8.73 3.92 -4.19
N TYR A 16 8.12 4.89 -3.51
CA TYR A 16 7.00 5.68 -4.01
C TYR A 16 7.34 7.16 -4.06
N LYS A 17 6.73 7.84 -5.02
CA LYS A 17 6.58 9.28 -5.03
C LYS A 17 5.23 9.61 -4.39
N PHE A 18 5.23 10.53 -3.43
CA PHE A 18 4.02 10.98 -2.77
C PHE A 18 3.85 12.49 -2.93
N THR A 19 2.70 12.92 -3.43
CA THR A 19 2.32 14.31 -3.55
C THR A 19 1.05 14.58 -2.78
N SER A 20 0.93 15.77 -2.20
CA SER A 20 -0.23 16.19 -1.43
C SER A 20 -0.40 17.69 -1.54
N THR A 21 -1.64 18.17 -1.49
CA THR A 21 -1.94 19.60 -1.35
C THR A 21 -1.53 20.19 0.00
N GLU A 22 -1.16 19.35 0.97
CA GLU A 22 -0.71 19.79 2.30
C GLU A 22 0.75 20.30 2.32
N PHE A 23 1.54 20.07 1.27
CA PHE A 23 2.92 20.53 1.17
C PHE A 23 3.36 20.74 -0.29
N GLU A 24 4.41 21.53 -0.49
CA GLU A 24 4.99 21.73 -1.82
C GLU A 24 5.95 20.60 -2.20
N GLY A 25 5.98 20.28 -3.50
CA GLY A 25 6.87 19.27 -4.07
C GLY A 25 6.37 17.85 -3.90
N ALA A 26 7.29 16.92 -3.82
CA ALA A 26 6.99 15.51 -3.66
C ALA A 26 7.85 14.89 -2.55
N ALA A 27 7.23 14.12 -1.68
CA ALA A 27 7.92 13.29 -0.73
C ALA A 27 8.36 11.97 -1.38
N LYS A 28 9.41 11.37 -0.85
CA LYS A 28 9.84 10.02 -1.16
C LYS A 28 9.43 9.10 -0.02
N ILE A 29 8.73 8.04 -0.37
CA ILE A 29 8.29 7.03 0.60
C ILE A 29 8.98 5.72 0.27
N TYR A 30 9.54 5.08 1.26
CA TYR A 30 10.00 3.69 1.15
C TYR A 30 9.12 2.80 2.03
N ILE A 31 8.66 1.70 1.47
CA ILE A 31 8.04 0.62 2.23
C ILE A 31 8.92 -0.60 2.10
N ASP A 32 9.51 -1.01 3.20
CA ASP A 32 10.38 -2.17 3.30
C ASP A 32 9.62 -3.34 3.91
N ILE A 33 9.60 -4.49 3.24
CA ILE A 33 9.20 -5.76 3.84
C ILE A 33 10.48 -6.38 4.42
N LEU A 34 10.60 -6.32 5.74
CA LEU A 34 11.82 -6.71 6.44
C LEU A 34 11.92 -8.22 6.61
N SER A 35 10.82 -8.83 7.06
CA SER A 35 10.74 -10.28 7.29
C SER A 35 9.31 -10.77 7.06
N VAL A 36 9.19 -12.05 6.75
CA VAL A 36 7.91 -12.73 6.54
C VAL A 36 7.89 -14.04 7.30
N ALA A 37 6.90 -14.25 8.14
CA ALA A 37 6.72 -15.46 8.91
C ALA A 37 5.32 -16.06 8.72
N LYS A 38 5.26 -17.38 8.58
CA LYS A 38 3.99 -18.11 8.64
C LYS A 38 3.71 -18.50 10.08
N LYS A 39 2.56 -18.09 10.59
CA LYS A 39 2.10 -18.40 11.97
C LYS A 39 0.72 -19.03 11.90
N ALA A 40 0.65 -20.35 12.12
CA ALA A 40 -0.60 -21.13 12.01
C ALA A 40 -1.29 -20.85 10.63
N ALA A 41 -2.51 -20.30 10.66
CA ALA A 41 -3.32 -20.05 9.45
C ALA A 41 -3.06 -18.68 8.79
N LYS A 42 -2.04 -17.93 9.22
CA LYS A 42 -1.76 -16.59 8.68
C LYS A 42 -0.29 -16.37 8.37
N THR A 43 -0.04 -15.46 7.43
CA THR A 43 1.28 -14.92 7.12
C THR A 43 1.39 -13.53 7.74
N VAL A 44 2.48 -13.26 8.45
CA VAL A 44 2.75 -11.95 9.07
C VAL A 44 4.06 -11.42 8.52
N ALA A 45 4.05 -10.23 7.95
CA ALA A 45 5.23 -9.51 7.52
C ALA A 45 5.50 -8.34 8.46
N GLN A 46 6.77 -8.18 8.85
CA GLN A 46 7.25 -6.95 9.48
C GLN A 46 7.58 -5.95 8.38
N ALA A 47 6.98 -4.80 8.43
CA ALA A 47 7.20 -3.72 7.46
C ALA A 47 7.74 -2.46 8.14
N ARG A 48 8.46 -1.66 7.35
CA ARG A 48 8.95 -0.36 7.77
C ARG A 48 8.62 0.66 6.68
N MET A 49 7.99 1.75 7.08
CA MET A 49 7.75 2.90 6.23
C MET A 49 8.72 4.02 6.58
N ILE A 50 9.38 4.58 5.57
CA ILE A 50 10.29 5.71 5.70
C ILE A 50 9.71 6.84 4.84
N PHE A 51 9.36 7.94 5.47
CA PHE A 51 8.85 9.15 4.82
C PHE A 51 9.97 10.18 4.77
N GLU A 52 10.34 10.63 3.58
CA GLU A 52 11.36 11.65 3.35
C GLU A 52 10.79 12.84 2.58
N LEU A 53 10.78 14.01 3.20
CA LEU A 53 10.46 15.29 2.56
C LEU A 53 11.55 16.31 2.93
N ARG A 54 11.40 17.05 4.03
CA ARG A 54 12.45 17.91 4.61
C ARG A 54 13.22 17.15 5.69
N ASP A 55 12.48 16.40 6.49
CA ASP A 55 12.96 15.49 7.51
C ASP A 55 12.64 14.05 7.13
N SER A 56 13.22 13.09 7.82
CA SER A 56 12.94 11.67 7.64
C SER A 56 12.25 11.11 8.87
N HIS A 57 11.10 10.46 8.66
CA HIS A 57 10.36 9.75 9.70
C HIS A 57 10.25 8.28 9.35
N THR A 58 10.41 7.43 10.35
CA THR A 58 10.35 5.98 10.20
C THR A 58 9.32 5.39 11.13
N THR A 59 8.44 4.56 10.60
CA THR A 59 7.43 3.81 11.34
C THR A 59 7.53 2.33 11.02
N GLU A 60 7.50 1.48 12.03
CA GLU A 60 7.42 0.02 11.86
C GLU A 60 5.99 -0.45 12.11
N TYR A 61 5.52 -1.39 11.30
CA TYR A 61 4.17 -1.93 11.38
C TYR A 61 4.11 -3.36 10.84
N VAL A 62 2.95 -3.99 10.98
CA VAL A 62 2.73 -5.35 10.48
C VAL A 62 1.74 -5.37 9.32
N ILE A 63 2.00 -6.27 8.38
CA ILE A 63 1.06 -6.66 7.33
C ILE A 63 0.67 -8.11 7.59
N THR A 64 -0.62 -8.38 7.63
CA THR A 64 -1.14 -9.73 7.91
C THR A 64 -1.98 -10.21 6.73
N ARG A 65 -1.73 -11.44 6.30
CA ARG A 65 -2.56 -12.17 5.36
C ARG A 65 -3.09 -13.41 6.04
N ASP A 66 -4.39 -13.52 6.18
CA ASP A 66 -5.07 -14.72 6.66
C ASP A 66 -5.97 -15.32 5.56
N ALA A 67 -6.87 -16.25 5.90
CA ALA A 67 -7.77 -16.87 4.93
C ALA A 67 -8.82 -15.90 4.36
N LYS A 68 -9.09 -14.78 5.04
CA LYS A 68 -10.16 -13.84 4.70
C LYS A 68 -9.64 -12.51 4.15
N TRP A 69 -8.55 -11.98 4.73
CA TRP A 69 -8.12 -10.60 4.51
C TRP A 69 -6.62 -10.45 4.32
N LEU A 70 -6.26 -9.47 3.50
CA LEU A 70 -5.00 -8.76 3.62
C LEU A 70 -5.25 -7.50 4.44
N THR A 71 -4.47 -7.31 5.50
CA THR A 71 -4.60 -6.17 6.43
C THR A 71 -3.25 -5.52 6.64
N THR A 72 -3.20 -4.19 6.58
CA THR A 72 -2.03 -3.38 6.96
C THR A 72 -2.33 -2.63 8.25
N ALA A 73 -1.39 -2.60 9.18
CA ALA A 73 -1.58 -1.89 10.45
C ALA A 73 -1.29 -0.39 10.34
N ASP A 74 -0.66 0.06 9.25
CA ASP A 74 -0.38 1.47 8.96
C ASP A 74 -0.34 1.69 7.44
N GLY A 75 -0.32 2.95 7.00
CA GLY A 75 -0.26 3.33 5.58
C GLY A 75 0.09 4.79 5.38
N VAL A 76 0.38 5.17 4.13
CA VAL A 76 0.84 6.53 3.78
C VAL A 76 -0.30 7.54 3.79
N ILE A 77 -1.43 7.22 3.18
CA ILE A 77 -2.56 8.14 2.99
C ILE A 77 -3.58 7.96 4.12
N THR A 78 -3.89 6.73 4.44
CA THR A 78 -4.75 6.39 5.57
C THR A 78 -3.98 5.47 6.52
N GLY A 79 -4.33 5.45 7.79
CA GLY A 79 -3.78 4.51 8.77
C GLY A 79 -4.08 3.04 8.43
N GLY A 80 -4.02 2.16 9.41
CA GLY A 80 -4.25 0.74 9.20
C GLY A 80 -5.64 0.43 8.64
N ARG A 81 -5.70 -0.56 7.73
CA ARG A 81 -6.94 -0.95 7.04
C ARG A 81 -6.93 -2.40 6.58
N ARG A 82 -8.09 -2.95 6.32
CA ARG A 82 -8.24 -4.13 5.46
C ARG A 82 -8.06 -3.69 4.01
N GLU A 83 -6.98 -4.15 3.38
CA GLU A 83 -6.68 -3.77 2.00
C GLU A 83 -7.71 -4.34 1.03
N PHE A 84 -7.96 -5.65 1.12
CA PHE A 84 -8.97 -6.36 0.33
C PHE A 84 -9.21 -7.78 0.87
N PRO A 85 -10.38 -8.38 0.55
CA PRO A 85 -10.66 -9.77 0.89
C PRO A 85 -9.83 -10.73 0.03
N MET A 86 -9.35 -11.81 0.60
CA MET A 86 -8.63 -12.85 -0.13
C MET A 86 -9.54 -13.52 -1.15
N GLY A 87 -9.02 -13.74 -2.37
CA GLY A 87 -9.83 -14.21 -3.49
C GLY A 87 -10.87 -13.20 -3.97
N ALA A 88 -10.57 -11.90 -3.82
CA ALA A 88 -11.44 -10.81 -4.23
C ALA A 88 -11.98 -10.97 -5.66
N LYS A 89 -13.24 -10.63 -5.85
CA LYS A 89 -13.93 -10.61 -7.15
C LYS A 89 -14.46 -9.20 -7.39
N GLU A 90 -14.70 -8.87 -8.65
CA GLU A 90 -15.39 -7.62 -9.00
C GLU A 90 -16.75 -7.55 -8.29
N GLY A 91 -17.08 -6.38 -7.75
CA GLY A 91 -18.26 -6.14 -6.94
C GLY A 91 -18.17 -6.58 -5.48
N ALA A 92 -17.04 -7.15 -5.01
CA ALA A 92 -16.82 -7.44 -3.60
C ALA A 92 -16.80 -6.16 -2.78
N LYS A 93 -17.61 -6.09 -1.72
CA LYS A 93 -17.78 -4.92 -0.86
C LYS A 93 -17.46 -5.24 0.58
N TRP A 94 -16.95 -4.26 1.32
CA TRP A 94 -16.76 -4.34 2.77
C TRP A 94 -16.82 -2.95 3.40
N GLU A 95 -17.07 -2.95 4.68
CA GLU A 95 -17.14 -1.74 5.50
C GLU A 95 -16.09 -1.79 6.61
N GLU A 96 -15.45 -0.67 6.84
CA GLU A 96 -14.66 -0.34 8.02
C GLU A 96 -15.19 1.01 8.51
N TYR A 97 -16.26 0.98 9.29
CA TYR A 97 -17.02 2.15 9.68
C TYR A 97 -16.10 3.34 10.06
N PRO A 98 -16.33 4.53 9.53
CA PRO A 98 -17.47 4.92 8.67
C PRO A 98 -17.26 4.69 7.18
N ASP A 99 -16.16 4.08 6.75
CA ASP A 99 -15.75 3.95 5.36
C ASP A 99 -16.33 2.68 4.72
N SER A 100 -16.55 2.75 3.40
CA SER A 100 -16.98 1.62 2.59
C SER A 100 -16.08 1.43 1.37
N SER A 101 -15.76 0.18 1.05
CA SER A 101 -14.86 -0.17 -0.06
C SER A 101 -15.51 -1.17 -1.02
N GLU A 102 -15.11 -1.08 -2.29
CA GLU A 102 -15.57 -1.98 -3.36
C GLU A 102 -14.45 -2.29 -4.34
N VAL A 103 -14.33 -3.56 -4.73
CA VAL A 103 -13.50 -3.97 -5.87
C VAL A 103 -14.25 -3.65 -7.16
N ILE A 104 -13.80 -2.66 -7.89
CA ILE A 104 -14.46 -2.17 -9.10
C ILE A 104 -14.07 -3.00 -10.31
N SER A 105 -12.81 -3.43 -10.40
CA SER A 105 -12.27 -4.15 -11.57
C SER A 105 -11.08 -5.02 -11.19
N LEU A 106 -10.87 -6.09 -11.94
CA LEU A 106 -9.68 -6.96 -11.91
C LEU A 106 -8.93 -6.95 -13.25
N SER A 107 -9.30 -6.05 -14.15
CA SER A 107 -8.78 -6.01 -15.53
C SER A 107 -8.18 -4.66 -15.94
N ASP A 108 -8.05 -3.73 -15.01
CA ASP A 108 -7.54 -2.38 -15.29
C ASP A 108 -6.10 -2.42 -15.79
N LYS A 109 -5.78 -1.41 -16.60
CA LYS A 109 -4.42 -1.13 -17.08
C LYS A 109 -3.95 0.17 -16.44
N VAL A 110 -2.77 0.14 -15.83
CA VAL A 110 -2.16 1.29 -15.15
C VAL A 110 -0.78 1.54 -15.74
N SER A 111 -0.51 2.79 -16.11
CA SER A 111 0.81 3.23 -16.60
C SER A 111 1.33 4.30 -15.67
N ILE A 112 2.42 3.98 -14.97
CA ILE A 112 3.07 4.82 -13.96
C ILE A 112 4.58 4.80 -14.17
N LYS A 113 5.33 5.54 -13.36
CA LYS A 113 6.79 5.63 -13.51
C LYS A 113 7.49 4.27 -13.39
N ALA A 114 7.03 3.39 -12.53
CA ALA A 114 7.57 2.03 -12.38
C ALA A 114 7.33 1.12 -13.60
N GLY A 115 6.39 1.46 -14.48
CA GLY A 115 6.10 0.67 -15.69
C GLY A 115 4.63 0.65 -16.08
N LYS A 116 4.30 -0.28 -16.97
CA LYS A 116 2.93 -0.54 -17.45
C LYS A 116 2.45 -1.85 -16.87
N PHE A 117 1.31 -1.80 -16.21
CA PHE A 117 0.70 -2.95 -15.54
C PHE A 117 -0.66 -3.26 -16.17
N ALA A 118 -0.97 -4.54 -16.28
CA ALA A 118 -2.26 -5.02 -16.78
C ALA A 118 -2.91 -5.94 -15.74
N LYS A 119 -4.22 -6.15 -15.87
CA LYS A 119 -5.01 -6.95 -14.93
C LYS A 119 -4.90 -6.46 -13.49
N CYS A 120 -4.80 -5.14 -13.33
CA CYS A 120 -4.76 -4.52 -12.00
C CYS A 120 -6.12 -4.62 -11.33
N MET A 121 -6.09 -4.92 -10.03
CA MET A 121 -7.25 -4.78 -9.17
C MET A 121 -7.42 -3.31 -8.80
N LYS A 122 -8.61 -2.77 -9.10
CA LYS A 122 -9.00 -1.42 -8.72
C LYS A 122 -10.00 -1.47 -7.57
N ILE A 123 -9.68 -0.77 -6.49
CA ILE A 123 -10.55 -0.63 -5.31
C ILE A 123 -10.90 0.84 -5.13
N VAL A 124 -12.18 1.10 -4.92
CA VAL A 124 -12.67 2.42 -4.52
C VAL A 124 -13.13 2.37 -3.08
N THR A 125 -12.66 3.30 -2.26
CA THR A 125 -13.11 3.51 -0.89
C THR A 125 -13.77 4.87 -0.78
N MET A 126 -15.00 4.89 -0.31
CA MET A 126 -15.71 6.11 0.08
C MET A 126 -15.43 6.37 1.56
N LEU A 127 -14.81 7.51 1.83
CA LEU A 127 -14.42 7.97 3.16
C LEU A 127 -15.51 8.91 3.68
N ALA A 128 -16.13 8.55 4.79
CA ALA A 128 -17.26 9.28 5.36
C ALA A 128 -16.94 9.97 6.70
N GLY A 129 -15.67 9.97 7.10
CA GLY A 129 -15.19 10.63 8.32
C GLY A 129 -14.94 12.11 8.13
N GLY A 130 -14.15 12.72 9.03
CA GLY A 130 -13.91 14.17 9.09
C GLY A 130 -13.25 14.79 7.85
N ASP A 131 -12.50 14.02 7.07
CA ASP A 131 -12.02 14.38 5.72
C ASP A 131 -12.71 13.47 4.71
N ALA A 132 -14.01 13.70 4.51
CA ALA A 132 -14.82 12.92 3.59
C ALA A 132 -14.28 12.99 2.17
N GLY A 133 -14.34 11.88 1.44
CA GLY A 133 -13.82 11.84 0.10
C GLY A 133 -13.77 10.44 -0.50
N LYS A 134 -12.89 10.28 -1.47
CA LYS A 134 -12.76 9.06 -2.24
C LYS A 134 -11.29 8.69 -2.41
N SER A 135 -10.95 7.45 -2.11
CA SER A 135 -9.67 6.84 -2.46
C SER A 135 -9.84 5.83 -3.57
N VAL A 136 -8.95 5.85 -4.54
CA VAL A 136 -8.87 4.85 -5.62
C VAL A 136 -7.49 4.19 -5.55
N ARG A 137 -7.48 2.89 -5.31
CA ARG A 137 -6.25 2.11 -5.15
C ARG A 137 -6.11 1.09 -6.26
N TYR A 138 -4.85 0.88 -6.70
CA TYR A 138 -4.52 -0.10 -7.72
C TYR A 138 -3.45 -1.06 -7.22
N TYR A 139 -3.69 -2.34 -7.43
CA TYR A 139 -2.77 -3.42 -7.11
C TYR A 139 -2.48 -4.22 -8.36
N ALA A 140 -1.20 -4.38 -8.71
CA ALA A 140 -0.79 -5.17 -9.87
C ALA A 140 -0.45 -6.61 -9.46
N PRO A 141 -0.88 -7.63 -10.22
CA PRO A 141 -0.57 -9.02 -9.92
C PRO A 141 0.95 -9.25 -9.92
N GLY A 142 1.43 -9.94 -8.88
CA GLY A 142 2.85 -10.23 -8.69
C GLY A 142 3.72 -9.04 -8.26
N THR A 143 3.15 -7.83 -8.21
CA THR A 143 3.84 -6.60 -7.83
C THR A 143 3.31 -6.04 -6.52
N GLY A 144 2.00 -5.91 -6.37
CA GLY A 144 1.37 -5.37 -5.18
C GLY A 144 0.78 -3.98 -5.38
N TYR A 145 0.81 -3.16 -4.35
CA TYR A 145 0.28 -1.80 -4.30
C TYR A 145 1.10 -0.85 -5.17
N ILE A 146 0.48 -0.31 -6.24
CA ILE A 146 1.20 0.47 -7.25
C ILE A 146 0.78 1.93 -7.34
N LEU A 147 -0.47 2.25 -6.98
CA LEU A 147 -1.00 3.60 -7.09
C LEU A 147 -2.17 3.78 -6.11
N GLU A 148 -2.23 4.93 -5.47
CA GLU A 148 -3.42 5.41 -4.77
C GLU A 148 -3.64 6.89 -5.06
N GLU A 149 -4.86 7.22 -5.48
CA GLU A 149 -5.34 8.59 -5.68
C GLU A 149 -6.39 8.88 -4.62
N TYR A 150 -6.12 9.86 -3.78
CA TYR A 150 -7.03 10.30 -2.72
C TYR A 150 -7.56 11.70 -3.04
N ASN A 151 -8.87 11.86 -2.96
CA ASN A 151 -9.54 13.13 -3.18
C ASN A 151 -10.56 13.36 -2.06
N GLY A 152 -10.16 14.09 -1.03
CA GLY A 152 -10.96 14.47 0.12
C GLY A 152 -11.41 15.93 0.05
N GLU A 153 -12.19 16.34 1.04
CA GLU A 153 -12.67 17.74 1.17
C GLU A 153 -11.51 18.69 1.44
N ASP A 154 -10.58 18.30 2.31
CA ASP A 154 -9.49 19.17 2.78
C ASP A 154 -8.19 18.96 2.00
N LYS A 155 -8.01 17.80 1.38
CA LYS A 155 -6.77 17.49 0.65
C LYS A 155 -6.96 16.54 -0.52
N THR A 156 -6.03 16.63 -1.46
CA THR A 156 -5.80 15.61 -2.48
C THR A 156 -4.38 15.07 -2.36
N CYS A 157 -4.23 13.76 -2.54
CA CYS A 157 -2.93 13.10 -2.48
C CYS A 157 -2.81 12.05 -3.60
N GLU A 158 -1.58 11.79 -4.02
CA GLU A 158 -1.25 10.69 -4.91
C GLU A 158 0.00 9.97 -4.42
N LEU A 159 -0.06 8.66 -4.38
CA LEU A 159 1.07 7.77 -4.08
C LEU A 159 1.30 6.88 -5.30
N GLU A 160 2.44 7.05 -5.96
CA GLU A 160 2.81 6.34 -7.19
C GLU A 160 4.07 5.51 -6.99
N LEU A 161 4.03 4.23 -7.30
CA LEU A 161 5.22 3.36 -7.29
C LEU A 161 6.23 3.82 -8.35
N VAL A 162 7.47 3.97 -7.92
CA VAL A 162 8.61 4.42 -8.76
C VAL A 162 9.55 3.29 -9.06
N ALA A 163 9.90 2.47 -8.05
CA ALA A 163 10.86 1.39 -8.19
C ALA A 163 10.66 0.30 -7.13
N ILE A 164 11.15 -0.89 -7.44
CA ILE A 164 11.25 -2.02 -6.50
C ILE A 164 12.71 -2.46 -6.47
N SER A 165 13.25 -2.65 -5.27
CA SER A 165 14.64 -3.04 -5.04
C SER A 165 14.77 -3.93 -3.81
N LYS A 166 15.98 -4.30 -3.46
CA LYS A 166 16.27 -4.93 -2.16
C LYS A 166 16.39 -3.89 -1.07
N VAL A 167 15.96 -4.23 0.14
CA VAL A 167 16.22 -3.42 1.33
C VAL A 167 17.73 -3.29 1.49
N PRO A 168 18.28 -2.05 1.61
CA PRO A 168 19.70 -1.85 1.84
C PRO A 168 20.17 -2.55 3.12
N GLU A 169 21.34 -3.16 3.08
CA GLU A 169 21.97 -3.69 4.29
C GLU A 169 22.35 -2.54 5.24
N GLU A 170 21.93 -2.64 6.49
CA GLU A 170 22.36 -1.69 7.50
C GLU A 170 23.87 -1.85 7.70
N LYS A 171 24.64 -0.81 7.38
CA LYS A 171 26.07 -0.77 7.72
C LYS A 171 26.17 -0.92 9.24
N LYS A 172 26.69 -2.06 9.72
CA LYS A 172 27.04 -2.23 11.12
C LYS A 172 27.93 -1.06 11.51
N LYS A 173 27.41 -0.12 12.33
CA LYS A 173 28.25 0.90 12.96
C LYS A 173 29.29 0.14 13.77
N GLY A 174 30.55 0.14 13.28
CA GLY A 174 31.66 -0.46 14.00
C GLY A 174 31.70 0.16 15.39
N LYS A 175 31.62 -0.68 16.42
CA LYS A 175 31.94 -0.28 17.77
C LYS A 175 33.40 0.18 17.75
N LYS A 176 33.62 1.48 17.91
CA LYS A 176 34.91 2.03 18.36
C LYS A 176 34.97 1.92 19.87
#